data_f0dbc7ea0bf0f03f48aba70cca2d271a
#
_entry.id   f0dbc7ea0bf0f03f48aba70cca2d271a
#
_cell.length_a   1.000
_cell.length_b   1.000
_cell.length_c   1.000
_cell.angle_alpha   90.00
_cell.angle_beta   90.00
_cell.angle_gamma   90.00
#
_symmetry.space_group_name_H-M   'P 1'
#
loop_
_entity.id
_entity.type
_entity.pdbx_description
1 polymer ?
#
loop_
_entity_poly.entity_id
_entity_poly.type
_entity_poly.pdbx_seq_one_letter_code
_entity_poly.pdbx_strand_id
1 'polypeptide(L)'
;MVAASLFLPSAAAGQASKPGWQLEWDKVVEAGKKEGKVVVSVPASPEVRKGLEDGLKKRFGIEVETVAARGASIVRKIIEESRAGIHYFDLHVGGSESVVTGFLPEGILEPIEPFLILPEVKDPKNWWGGHIWVDNAKRYIYASQAYQTVTLWYNSDLMKGEEIRSFDDFLHPKWKGKIGWLDPRTPGSGASMWTYLMHIKGEDYLKRLVGQKIALSRDQRVLAEIVAKGKLAFVAGLTYYSLAPFIKAGLPVKPLPTPREGLYASGGSGHLTIMKNPPHPNGTKVFVNWLLGKEGQEVFSKAIGQGTRRLDVDTKWLQEFGVLAAKDGLTLEQYYRLENQSEEKVHKLRQPGAELARKLLD
;
A
#
# COMPACT_ATOMS: atom_id res chain seq x y z
N MET A 1 -57.46 -55.92 24.95
CA MET A 1 -56.75 -54.98 24.00
C MET A 1 -55.97 -53.96 24.84
N VAL A 2 -54.64 -54.14 24.92
CA VAL A 2 -53.75 -53.20 25.67
C VAL A 2 -53.07 -52.33 24.65
N ALA A 3 -53.36 -51.03 24.68
CA ALA A 3 -52.73 -50.05 23.79
C ALA A 3 -51.34 -49.69 24.37
N ALA A 4 -50.28 -50.03 23.64
CA ALA A 4 -48.90 -49.62 23.96
C ALA A 4 -48.66 -48.21 23.35
N SER A 5 -48.48 -47.21 24.23
CA SER A 5 -48.06 -45.86 23.84
C SER A 5 -46.55 -45.85 23.60
N LEU A 6 -46.13 -45.67 22.36
CA LEU A 6 -44.75 -45.44 21.97
C LEU A 6 -44.36 -43.98 22.30
N PHE A 7 -43.53 -43.80 23.32
CA PHE A 7 -42.81 -42.55 23.57
C PHE A 7 -41.57 -42.49 22.65
N LEU A 8 -41.59 -41.56 21.65
CA LEU A 8 -40.43 -41.19 20.90
C LEU A 8 -39.61 -40.17 21.71
N PRO A 9 -38.30 -40.38 21.90
CA PRO A 9 -37.49 -39.37 22.52
C PRO A 9 -37.28 -38.19 21.54
N SER A 10 -37.68 -36.98 21.96
CA SER A 10 -37.36 -35.76 21.28
C SER A 10 -35.84 -35.52 21.39
N ALA A 11 -35.12 -35.64 20.28
CA ALA A 11 -33.74 -35.27 20.21
C ALA A 11 -33.64 -33.72 20.28
N ALA A 12 -33.35 -33.21 21.45
CA ALA A 12 -32.95 -31.80 21.60
C ALA A 12 -31.64 -31.61 20.81
N ALA A 13 -31.75 -31.00 19.63
CA ALA A 13 -30.57 -30.56 18.90
C ALA A 13 -29.88 -29.50 19.76
N GLY A 14 -28.82 -29.91 20.46
CA GLY A 14 -27.95 -29.00 21.22
C GLY A 14 -27.38 -27.95 20.25
N GLN A 15 -27.77 -26.69 20.42
CA GLN A 15 -27.12 -25.57 19.73
C GLN A 15 -25.63 -25.60 20.13
N ALA A 16 -24.77 -25.93 19.17
CA ALA A 16 -23.33 -25.84 19.37
C ALA A 16 -22.99 -24.40 19.82
N SER A 17 -22.34 -24.28 20.98
CA SER A 17 -21.94 -22.98 21.50
C SER A 17 -21.01 -22.30 20.49
N LYS A 18 -21.26 -21.02 20.21
CA LYS A 18 -20.39 -20.22 19.30
C LYS A 18 -18.93 -20.29 19.80
N PRO A 19 -17.95 -20.42 18.90
CA PRO A 19 -16.53 -20.34 19.24
C PRO A 19 -16.20 -19.02 19.98
N GLY A 20 -15.23 -19.05 20.89
CA GLY A 20 -14.88 -17.89 21.73
C GLY A 20 -14.55 -16.63 20.91
N TRP A 21 -13.81 -16.79 19.80
CA TRP A 21 -13.50 -15.68 18.88
C TRP A 21 -14.74 -15.05 18.25
N GLN A 22 -15.79 -15.84 18.00
CA GLN A 22 -17.02 -15.33 17.41
C GLN A 22 -17.84 -14.53 18.41
N LEU A 23 -17.84 -14.95 19.67
CA LEU A 23 -18.47 -14.17 20.75
C LEU A 23 -17.76 -12.84 20.97
N GLU A 24 -16.43 -12.84 20.91
CA GLU A 24 -15.62 -11.63 20.95
C GLU A 24 -15.92 -10.71 19.76
N TRP A 25 -15.92 -11.28 18.55
CA TRP A 25 -16.20 -10.55 17.32
C TRP A 25 -17.59 -9.89 17.34
N ASP A 26 -18.63 -10.64 17.70
CA ASP A 26 -19.98 -10.12 17.80
C ASP A 26 -20.07 -8.92 18.77
N LYS A 27 -19.41 -9.02 19.95
CA LYS A 27 -19.32 -7.92 20.92
C LYS A 27 -18.60 -6.70 20.36
N VAL A 28 -17.48 -6.90 19.69
CA VAL A 28 -16.66 -5.82 19.11
C VAL A 28 -17.41 -5.12 17.98
N VAL A 29 -18.11 -5.86 17.13
CA VAL A 29 -18.95 -5.27 16.06
C VAL A 29 -20.05 -4.40 16.65
N GLU A 30 -20.78 -4.88 17.67
CA GLU A 30 -21.84 -4.09 18.31
C GLU A 30 -21.29 -2.86 19.06
N ALA A 31 -20.12 -2.97 19.68
CA ALA A 31 -19.45 -1.82 20.29
C ALA A 31 -18.97 -0.81 19.25
N GLY A 32 -18.38 -1.27 18.13
CA GLY A 32 -17.96 -0.43 17.02
C GLY A 32 -19.12 0.32 16.35
N LYS A 33 -20.30 -0.34 16.22
CA LYS A 33 -21.53 0.34 15.75
C LYS A 33 -21.94 1.47 16.67
N LYS A 34 -21.76 1.33 18.01
CA LYS A 34 -22.04 2.39 18.97
C LYS A 34 -21.05 3.53 18.90
N GLU A 35 -19.78 3.26 18.61
CA GLU A 35 -18.75 4.26 18.31
C GLU A 35 -19.06 5.00 17.00
N GLY A 36 -19.77 4.34 16.06
CA GLY A 36 -20.34 4.89 14.85
C GLY A 36 -19.38 5.11 13.71
N LYS A 37 -18.10 5.31 13.97
CA LYS A 37 -17.10 5.57 12.93
C LYS A 37 -15.70 5.06 13.27
N VAL A 38 -14.82 5.11 12.26
CA VAL A 38 -13.37 4.96 12.39
C VAL A 38 -12.68 6.01 11.50
N VAL A 39 -11.63 6.65 12.00
CA VAL A 39 -10.88 7.69 11.28
C VAL A 39 -9.58 7.14 10.76
N VAL A 40 -9.43 7.12 9.44
CA VAL A 40 -8.28 6.47 8.76
C VAL A 40 -7.55 7.46 7.88
N SER A 41 -6.25 7.61 8.07
CA SER A 41 -5.44 8.30 7.07
C SER A 41 -5.05 7.35 5.94
N VAL A 42 -5.27 7.76 4.70
CA VAL A 42 -5.13 6.93 3.49
C VAL A 42 -4.41 7.67 2.36
N PRO A 43 -3.88 6.94 1.35
CA PRO A 43 -3.37 7.57 0.14
C PRO A 43 -4.43 8.45 -0.55
N ALA A 44 -3.99 9.50 -1.23
CA ALA A 44 -4.86 10.44 -1.94
C ALA A 44 -5.41 9.79 -3.24
N SER A 45 -6.35 8.86 -3.09
CA SER A 45 -7.08 8.18 -4.18
C SER A 45 -8.58 8.21 -3.89
N PRO A 46 -9.39 8.78 -4.78
CA PRO A 46 -10.85 8.74 -4.67
C PRO A 46 -11.41 7.31 -4.63
N GLU A 47 -10.80 6.38 -5.37
CA GLU A 47 -11.21 4.99 -5.43
C GLU A 47 -10.95 4.28 -4.09
N VAL A 48 -9.79 4.53 -3.46
CA VAL A 48 -9.46 3.99 -2.13
C VAL A 48 -10.44 4.53 -1.10
N ARG A 49 -10.64 5.85 -1.09
CA ARG A 49 -11.61 6.50 -0.21
C ARG A 49 -12.98 5.84 -0.33
N LYS A 50 -13.55 5.85 -1.54
CA LYS A 50 -14.88 5.30 -1.82
C LYS A 50 -14.96 3.80 -1.44
N GLY A 51 -13.94 3.02 -1.80
CA GLY A 51 -13.92 1.59 -1.52
C GLY A 51 -13.95 1.27 -0.03
N LEU A 52 -13.17 1.99 0.78
CA LEU A 52 -13.13 1.79 2.23
C LEU A 52 -14.41 2.29 2.91
N GLU A 53 -14.89 3.49 2.54
CA GLU A 53 -16.11 4.09 3.10
C GLU A 53 -17.35 3.21 2.80
N ASP A 54 -17.56 2.85 1.53
CA ASP A 54 -18.69 2.04 1.11
C ASP A 54 -18.63 0.60 1.67
N GLY A 55 -17.42 -0.01 1.66
CA GLY A 55 -17.24 -1.40 2.06
C GLY A 55 -17.57 -1.66 3.52
N LEU A 56 -16.96 -0.89 4.43
CA LEU A 56 -17.20 -1.06 5.87
C LEU A 56 -18.64 -0.67 6.25
N LYS A 57 -19.15 0.45 5.71
CA LYS A 57 -20.52 0.90 5.96
C LYS A 57 -21.55 -0.13 5.50
N LYS A 58 -21.39 -0.68 4.29
CA LYS A 58 -22.28 -1.71 3.76
C LYS A 58 -22.27 -2.99 4.61
N ARG A 59 -21.09 -3.40 5.09
CA ARG A 59 -20.92 -4.67 5.81
C ARG A 59 -21.32 -4.59 7.28
N PHE A 60 -21.00 -3.50 7.96
CA PHE A 60 -21.12 -3.38 9.41
C PHE A 60 -21.95 -2.18 9.88
N GLY A 61 -22.31 -1.25 9.00
CA GLY A 61 -23.00 -0.02 9.37
C GLY A 61 -22.11 1.00 10.10
N ILE A 62 -20.77 0.82 10.07
CA ILE A 62 -19.78 1.72 10.67
C ILE A 62 -19.26 2.66 9.58
N GLU A 63 -19.18 3.95 9.86
CA GLU A 63 -18.64 4.93 8.93
C GLU A 63 -17.11 4.90 8.93
N VAL A 64 -16.51 5.07 7.76
CA VAL A 64 -15.08 5.32 7.64
C VAL A 64 -14.88 6.78 7.27
N GLU A 65 -14.28 7.55 8.16
CA GLU A 65 -13.85 8.90 7.86
C GLU A 65 -12.42 8.85 7.30
N THR A 66 -12.28 9.01 5.99
CA THR A 66 -10.95 8.96 5.36
C THR A 66 -10.34 10.35 5.27
N VAL A 67 -9.11 10.48 5.77
CA VAL A 67 -8.29 11.68 5.59
C VAL A 67 -7.19 11.37 4.57
N ALA A 68 -7.41 11.85 3.35
CA ALA A 68 -6.49 11.63 2.25
C ALA A 68 -5.44 12.75 2.17
N ALA A 69 -4.17 12.41 2.35
CA ALA A 69 -3.07 13.34 2.20
C ALA A 69 -1.79 12.63 1.71
N ARG A 70 -0.78 13.40 1.35
CA ARG A 70 0.55 12.86 1.03
C ARG A 70 1.19 12.30 2.28
N GLY A 71 1.82 11.11 2.19
CA GLY A 71 2.37 10.37 3.31
C GLY A 71 3.15 11.23 4.32
N ALA A 72 4.15 11.97 3.86
CA ALA A 72 4.96 12.80 4.76
C ALA A 72 4.17 13.95 5.45
N SER A 73 3.19 14.56 4.78
CA SER A 73 2.40 15.67 5.36
C SER A 73 1.41 15.18 6.40
N ILE A 74 0.72 14.06 6.12
CA ILE A 74 -0.22 13.50 7.10
C ILE A 74 0.50 12.92 8.32
N VAL A 75 1.66 12.29 8.12
CA VAL A 75 2.49 11.79 9.22
C VAL A 75 2.92 12.94 10.13
N ARG A 76 3.39 14.06 9.58
CA ARG A 76 3.74 15.25 10.37
C ARG A 76 2.55 15.78 11.15
N LYS A 77 1.39 15.93 10.51
CA LYS A 77 0.15 16.37 11.16
C LYS A 77 -0.19 15.50 12.35
N ILE A 78 -0.19 14.18 12.18
CA ILE A 78 -0.51 13.22 13.24
C ILE A 78 0.49 13.31 14.40
N ILE A 79 1.78 13.49 14.11
CA ILE A 79 2.82 13.69 15.14
C ILE A 79 2.55 14.97 15.95
N GLU A 80 2.29 16.07 15.27
CA GLU A 80 2.02 17.36 15.92
C GLU A 80 0.75 17.29 16.79
N GLU A 81 -0.31 16.68 16.31
CA GLU A 81 -1.54 16.44 17.09
C GLU A 81 -1.28 15.53 18.29
N SER A 82 -0.57 14.43 18.12
CA SER A 82 -0.23 13.50 19.19
C SER A 82 0.60 14.18 20.29
N ARG A 83 1.58 15.02 19.92
CA ARG A 83 2.37 15.82 20.88
C ARG A 83 1.52 16.84 21.63
N ALA A 84 0.44 17.32 21.03
CA ALA A 84 -0.54 18.19 21.65
C ALA A 84 -1.60 17.45 22.47
N GLY A 85 -1.50 16.11 22.60
CA GLY A 85 -2.48 15.27 23.29
C GLY A 85 -3.78 15.07 22.51
N ILE A 86 -3.79 15.38 21.21
CA ILE A 86 -4.96 15.20 20.35
C ILE A 86 -4.88 13.83 19.68
N HIS A 87 -5.86 12.98 19.95
CA HIS A 87 -6.02 11.66 19.35
C HIS A 87 -7.20 11.71 18.38
N TYR A 88 -6.95 12.08 17.13
CA TYR A 88 -8.00 12.17 16.11
C TYR A 88 -8.06 10.94 15.24
N PHE A 89 -6.90 10.38 14.88
CA PHE A 89 -6.81 9.22 14.00
C PHE A 89 -6.80 7.91 14.78
N ASP A 90 -7.55 6.93 14.28
CA ASP A 90 -7.52 5.56 14.78
C ASP A 90 -6.35 4.78 14.18
N LEU A 91 -6.13 4.92 12.86
CA LEU A 91 -5.10 4.17 12.16
C LEU A 91 -4.63 4.89 10.89
N HIS A 92 -3.49 4.41 10.37
CA HIS A 92 -2.93 4.85 9.10
C HIS A 92 -2.73 3.65 8.17
N VAL A 93 -3.15 3.79 6.91
CA VAL A 93 -2.85 2.89 5.82
C VAL A 93 -2.07 3.65 4.77
N GLY A 94 -0.79 3.31 4.57
CA GLY A 94 0.06 4.11 3.69
C GLY A 94 1.43 3.51 3.43
N GLY A 95 2.36 4.34 2.95
CA GLY A 95 3.75 3.95 2.72
C GLY A 95 4.56 3.83 4.01
N SER A 96 5.41 2.82 4.10
CA SER A 96 6.16 2.54 5.34
C SER A 96 7.25 3.55 5.67
N GLU A 97 7.92 4.15 4.69
CA GLU A 97 9.09 5.01 4.93
C GLU A 97 8.79 6.18 5.89
N SER A 98 7.68 6.89 5.67
CA SER A 98 7.27 7.99 6.55
C SER A 98 6.80 7.53 7.92
N VAL A 99 6.31 6.29 8.03
CA VAL A 99 5.94 5.66 9.31
C VAL A 99 7.18 5.26 10.10
N VAL A 100 8.14 4.61 9.44
CA VAL A 100 9.44 4.21 10.04
C VAL A 100 10.22 5.42 10.53
N THR A 101 10.27 6.49 9.73
CA THR A 101 11.06 7.69 10.07
C THR A 101 10.30 8.71 10.92
N GLY A 102 8.98 8.57 11.04
CA GLY A 102 8.11 9.47 11.78
C GLY A 102 7.45 8.81 13.00
N PHE A 103 6.47 7.92 12.79
CA PHE A 103 5.66 7.38 13.90
C PHE A 103 6.44 6.48 14.85
N LEU A 104 7.34 5.62 14.34
CA LEU A 104 8.11 4.71 15.19
C LEU A 104 8.99 5.44 16.20
N PRO A 105 9.81 6.46 15.83
CA PRO A 105 10.62 7.20 16.78
C PRO A 105 9.81 7.97 17.83
N GLU A 106 8.60 8.39 17.50
CA GLU A 106 7.70 9.12 18.41
C GLU A 106 6.98 8.20 19.41
N GLY A 107 7.01 6.86 19.21
CA GLY A 107 6.35 5.91 20.09
C GLY A 107 4.82 6.05 20.15
N ILE A 108 4.20 6.48 19.05
CA ILE A 108 2.77 6.79 18.94
C ILE A 108 1.96 5.69 18.22
N LEU A 109 2.47 4.46 18.21
CA LEU A 109 1.81 3.30 17.61
C LEU A 109 1.40 2.28 18.67
N GLU A 110 0.27 1.61 18.45
CA GLU A 110 -0.14 0.41 19.18
C GLU A 110 0.33 -0.86 18.48
N PRO A 111 0.64 -1.93 19.23
CA PRO A 111 0.82 -3.25 18.64
C PRO A 111 -0.46 -3.70 17.92
N ILE A 112 -0.30 -4.28 16.71
CA ILE A 112 -1.44 -4.67 15.88
C ILE A 112 -2.10 -5.97 16.36
N GLU A 113 -1.31 -6.91 16.91
CA GLU A 113 -1.80 -8.25 17.27
C GLU A 113 -3.07 -8.24 18.15
N PRO A 114 -3.21 -7.39 19.19
CA PRO A 114 -4.43 -7.34 20.02
C PRO A 114 -5.69 -6.88 19.27
N PHE A 115 -5.55 -6.33 18.09
CA PHE A 115 -6.66 -5.91 17.24
C PHE A 115 -7.12 -6.99 16.27
N LEU A 116 -6.37 -8.07 16.11
CA LEU A 116 -6.72 -9.19 15.23
C LEU A 116 -7.62 -10.18 15.98
N ILE A 117 -8.80 -10.44 15.46
CA ILE A 117 -9.82 -11.32 16.08
C ILE A 117 -10.12 -12.50 15.17
N LEU A 118 -10.39 -12.25 13.88
CA LEU A 118 -10.87 -13.27 12.96
C LEU A 118 -9.78 -14.31 12.67
N PRO A 119 -10.08 -15.61 12.81
CA PRO A 119 -9.13 -16.69 12.53
C PRO A 119 -8.53 -16.60 11.12
N GLU A 120 -9.33 -16.23 10.13
CA GLU A 120 -8.86 -16.09 8.75
C GLU A 120 -7.81 -14.99 8.58
N VAL A 121 -7.84 -13.94 9.43
CA VAL A 121 -6.85 -12.86 9.43
C VAL A 121 -5.60 -13.28 10.20
N LYS A 122 -5.77 -14.00 11.31
CA LYS A 122 -4.70 -14.45 12.19
C LYS A 122 -3.90 -15.63 11.63
N ASP A 123 -4.50 -16.47 10.77
CA ASP A 123 -3.81 -17.62 10.22
C ASP A 123 -2.78 -17.21 9.16
N PRO A 124 -1.47 -17.40 9.43
CA PRO A 124 -0.42 -17.04 8.48
C PRO A 124 -0.50 -17.83 7.16
N LYS A 125 -1.19 -18.97 7.13
CA LYS A 125 -1.38 -19.79 5.93
C LYS A 125 -2.23 -19.12 4.86
N ASN A 126 -3.02 -18.11 5.22
CA ASN A 126 -3.83 -17.33 4.28
C ASN A 126 -3.02 -16.21 3.59
N TRP A 127 -1.76 -16.05 3.98
CA TRP A 127 -0.89 -14.98 3.52
C TRP A 127 0.35 -15.51 2.84
N TRP A 128 0.66 -15.02 1.67
CA TRP A 128 1.94 -15.29 1.04
C TRP A 128 3.08 -14.79 1.92
N GLY A 129 4.00 -15.70 2.26
CA GLY A 129 5.11 -15.43 3.17
C GLY A 129 4.70 -15.33 4.65
N GLY A 130 3.49 -15.74 5.03
CA GLY A 130 2.98 -15.62 6.39
C GLY A 130 2.75 -14.15 6.78
N HIS A 131 2.91 -13.80 8.06
CA HIS A 131 2.85 -12.42 8.52
C HIS A 131 4.16 -11.70 8.26
N ILE A 132 4.14 -10.68 7.40
CA ILE A 132 5.31 -9.82 7.12
C ILE A 132 5.14 -8.49 7.83
N TRP A 133 6.17 -8.13 8.59
CA TRP A 133 6.27 -6.88 9.33
C TRP A 133 7.38 -6.01 8.74
N VAL A 134 7.17 -4.72 8.75
CA VAL A 134 8.16 -3.75 8.27
C VAL A 134 9.14 -3.39 9.39
N ASP A 135 8.61 -3.20 10.60
CA ASP A 135 9.39 -2.83 11.78
C ASP A 135 10.15 -4.03 12.36
N ASN A 136 11.35 -3.78 12.87
CA ASN A 136 12.24 -4.80 13.46
C ASN A 136 11.61 -5.49 14.68
N ALA A 137 10.76 -4.77 15.42
CA ALA A 137 10.02 -5.32 16.56
C ALA A 137 8.89 -6.28 16.14
N LYS A 138 8.51 -6.31 14.86
CA LYS A 138 7.43 -7.13 14.28
C LYS A 138 6.09 -6.95 15.00
N ARG A 139 5.69 -5.71 15.25
CA ARG A 139 4.52 -5.38 16.07
C ARG A 139 3.64 -4.25 15.53
N TYR A 140 4.23 -3.27 14.84
CA TYR A 140 3.60 -1.97 14.64
C TYR A 140 3.23 -1.66 13.19
N ILE A 141 3.94 -2.23 12.22
CA ILE A 141 3.75 -1.93 10.80
C ILE A 141 3.55 -3.24 10.03
N TYR A 142 2.29 -3.55 9.71
CA TYR A 142 1.93 -4.76 8.99
C TYR A 142 1.89 -4.51 7.49
N ALA A 143 2.61 -5.33 6.71
CA ALA A 143 2.56 -5.27 5.26
C ALA A 143 1.45 -6.16 4.71
N SER A 144 0.33 -5.61 4.28
CA SER A 144 -0.76 -6.38 3.66
C SER A 144 -0.55 -6.63 2.17
N GLN A 145 0.35 -5.90 1.55
CA GLN A 145 0.65 -6.00 0.11
C GLN A 145 2.13 -6.29 -0.11
N ALA A 146 2.42 -6.98 -1.23
CA ALA A 146 3.76 -7.20 -1.76
C ALA A 146 3.68 -7.40 -3.28
N TYR A 147 4.43 -6.63 -4.04
CA TYR A 147 4.40 -6.68 -5.49
C TYR A 147 5.68 -6.07 -6.10
N GLN A 148 5.92 -6.38 -7.37
CA GLN A 148 6.80 -5.60 -8.23
C GLN A 148 5.97 -4.69 -9.12
N THR A 149 6.48 -3.49 -9.39
CA THR A 149 5.81 -2.56 -10.29
C THR A 149 6.80 -1.76 -11.09
N VAL A 150 6.45 -1.51 -12.33
CA VAL A 150 7.28 -0.71 -13.23
C VAL A 150 7.26 0.75 -12.80
N THR A 151 6.52 1.30 -11.95
CA THR A 151 6.42 2.76 -11.66
C THR A 151 6.93 3.71 -12.78
N LEU A 152 7.07 3.17 -14.00
CA LEU A 152 7.53 3.81 -15.23
C LEU A 152 6.41 3.81 -16.25
N TRP A 153 6.02 4.97 -16.72
CA TRP A 153 4.91 5.12 -17.64
C TRP A 153 5.32 6.01 -18.80
N TYR A 154 4.84 5.70 -20.00
CA TYR A 154 5.18 6.45 -21.21
C TYR A 154 3.94 6.85 -22.00
N ASN A 155 4.09 7.90 -22.82
CA ASN A 155 3.10 8.30 -23.79
C ASN A 155 3.35 7.55 -25.10
N SER A 156 2.39 6.72 -25.52
CA SER A 156 2.55 5.86 -26.70
C SER A 156 2.46 6.59 -28.04
N ASP A 157 2.07 7.87 -28.05
CA ASP A 157 2.14 8.70 -29.26
C ASP A 157 3.52 9.33 -29.47
N LEU A 158 4.34 9.41 -28.39
CA LEU A 158 5.68 10.00 -28.45
C LEU A 158 6.81 8.97 -28.56
N MET A 159 6.58 7.74 -28.12
CA MET A 159 7.58 6.68 -28.16
C MET A 159 6.93 5.29 -28.15
N LYS A 160 7.69 4.29 -28.57
CA LYS A 160 7.36 2.87 -28.37
C LYS A 160 7.99 2.36 -27.09
N GLY A 161 7.28 1.51 -26.34
CA GLY A 161 7.79 0.96 -25.08
C GLY A 161 9.10 0.21 -25.24
N GLU A 162 9.30 -0.47 -26.35
CA GLU A 162 10.50 -1.25 -26.68
C GLU A 162 11.76 -0.40 -26.89
N GLU A 163 11.64 0.92 -26.97
CA GLU A 163 12.79 1.84 -27.04
C GLU A 163 13.53 1.95 -25.70
N ILE A 164 12.91 1.49 -24.62
CA ILE A 164 13.51 1.38 -23.28
C ILE A 164 13.57 -0.10 -22.90
N ARG A 165 14.74 -0.70 -23.02
CA ARG A 165 15.00 -2.10 -22.65
C ARG A 165 15.92 -2.22 -21.43
N SER A 166 16.57 -1.13 -21.08
CA SER A 166 17.52 -0.99 -19.97
C SER A 166 17.39 0.38 -19.35
N PHE A 167 17.76 0.53 -18.11
CA PHE A 167 17.88 1.86 -17.50
C PHE A 167 18.96 2.71 -18.18
N ASP A 168 19.95 2.10 -18.84
CA ASP A 168 20.94 2.87 -19.61
C ASP A 168 20.31 3.62 -20.78
N ASP A 169 19.21 3.15 -21.33
CA ASP A 169 18.48 3.83 -22.42
C ASP A 169 17.90 5.19 -21.98
N PHE A 170 17.69 5.43 -20.65
CA PHE A 170 17.29 6.73 -20.12
C PHE A 170 18.32 7.82 -20.39
N LEU A 171 19.59 7.43 -20.56
CA LEU A 171 20.70 8.34 -20.79
C LEU A 171 20.89 8.72 -22.26
N HIS A 172 20.07 8.18 -23.16
CA HIS A 172 20.15 8.50 -24.58
C HIS A 172 19.78 9.98 -24.82
N PRO A 173 20.57 10.75 -25.59
CA PRO A 173 20.38 12.18 -25.81
C PRO A 173 18.98 12.61 -26.28
N LYS A 174 18.27 11.73 -27.02
CA LYS A 174 16.90 12.00 -27.48
C LYS A 174 15.88 12.25 -26.38
N TRP A 175 16.17 11.77 -25.14
CA TRP A 175 15.31 11.90 -23.99
C TRP A 175 15.61 13.14 -23.13
N LYS A 176 16.62 13.91 -23.49
CA LYS A 176 16.99 15.10 -22.73
C LYS A 176 15.83 16.09 -22.63
N GLY A 177 15.42 16.43 -21.41
CA GLY A 177 14.27 17.28 -21.11
C GLY A 177 12.90 16.62 -21.34
N LYS A 178 12.84 15.31 -21.62
CA LYS A 178 11.59 14.57 -21.90
C LYS A 178 11.25 13.52 -20.83
N ILE A 179 12.01 13.46 -19.78
CA ILE A 179 11.84 12.52 -18.65
C ILE A 179 11.23 13.27 -17.49
N GLY A 180 10.15 12.73 -16.89
CA GLY A 180 9.63 13.21 -15.62
C GLY A 180 9.98 12.28 -14.47
N TRP A 181 10.10 12.83 -13.28
CA TRP A 181 10.38 12.04 -12.08
C TRP A 181 9.61 12.56 -10.88
N LEU A 182 8.96 11.65 -10.14
CA LEU A 182 8.39 12.00 -8.84
C LEU A 182 9.54 12.29 -7.88
N ASP A 183 9.56 13.51 -7.33
CA ASP A 183 10.70 14.06 -6.57
C ASP A 183 11.26 13.04 -5.55
N PRO A 184 12.49 12.53 -5.75
CA PRO A 184 13.08 11.48 -4.93
C PRO A 184 13.57 11.99 -3.57
N ARG A 185 13.57 13.30 -3.33
CA ARG A 185 13.93 13.91 -2.04
C ARG A 185 12.86 13.73 -0.98
N THR A 186 11.67 13.25 -1.38
CA THR A 186 10.55 12.99 -0.47
C THR A 186 10.16 11.51 -0.51
N PRO A 187 9.69 10.93 0.63
CA PRO A 187 9.18 9.55 0.66
C PRO A 187 8.13 9.26 -0.42
N GLY A 188 8.26 8.13 -1.08
CA GLY A 188 7.33 7.70 -2.13
C GLY A 188 7.97 6.82 -3.20
N SER A 189 7.19 6.51 -4.24
CA SER A 189 7.63 5.62 -5.34
C SER A 189 8.76 6.20 -6.19
N GLY A 190 8.85 7.54 -6.30
CA GLY A 190 9.98 8.19 -6.97
C GLY A 190 11.30 7.97 -6.22
N ALA A 191 11.28 8.07 -4.89
CA ALA A 191 12.43 7.76 -4.06
C ALA A 191 12.74 6.25 -4.05
N SER A 192 11.73 5.36 -4.14
CA SER A 192 11.96 3.91 -4.28
C SER A 192 12.72 3.57 -5.54
N MET A 193 12.30 4.12 -6.69
CA MET A 193 12.98 3.92 -7.97
C MET A 193 14.38 4.53 -7.98
N TRP A 194 14.54 5.73 -7.45
CA TRP A 194 15.84 6.40 -7.31
C TRP A 194 16.82 5.57 -6.49
N THR A 195 16.39 5.09 -5.32
CA THR A 195 17.19 4.23 -4.44
C THR A 195 17.55 2.91 -5.11
N TYR A 196 16.61 2.32 -5.85
CA TYR A 196 16.88 1.11 -6.62
C TYR A 196 17.98 1.35 -7.65
N LEU A 197 17.88 2.43 -8.43
CA LEU A 197 18.90 2.79 -9.41
C LEU A 197 20.25 3.13 -8.76
N MET A 198 20.26 3.82 -7.63
CA MET A 198 21.48 4.04 -6.86
C MET A 198 22.16 2.72 -6.51
N HIS A 199 21.38 1.73 -6.07
CA HIS A 199 21.89 0.42 -5.68
C HIS A 199 22.44 -0.40 -6.85
N ILE A 200 21.77 -0.42 -8.01
CA ILE A 200 22.15 -1.27 -9.14
C ILE A 200 23.06 -0.59 -10.17
N LYS A 201 23.06 0.74 -10.25
CA LYS A 201 23.82 1.53 -11.24
C LYS A 201 24.83 2.48 -10.61
N GLY A 202 24.71 2.79 -9.33
CA GLY A 202 25.61 3.68 -8.60
C GLY A 202 25.35 5.18 -8.78
N GLU A 203 26.12 6.00 -8.06
CA GLU A 203 25.99 7.46 -8.04
C GLU A 203 26.26 8.11 -9.40
N ASP A 204 27.26 7.65 -10.15
CA ASP A 204 27.62 8.25 -11.43
C ASP A 204 26.52 8.10 -12.50
N TYR A 205 25.78 7.00 -12.45
CA TYR A 205 24.59 6.85 -13.27
C TYR A 205 23.56 7.93 -12.95
N LEU A 206 23.29 8.16 -11.66
CA LEU A 206 22.31 9.16 -11.23
C LEU A 206 22.75 10.59 -11.58
N LYS A 207 24.04 10.92 -11.51
CA LYS A 207 24.57 12.20 -12.00
C LYS A 207 24.28 12.38 -13.49
N ARG A 208 24.52 11.34 -14.31
CA ARG A 208 24.22 11.37 -15.75
C ARG A 208 22.71 11.48 -16.01
N LEU A 209 21.87 10.82 -15.20
CA LEU A 209 20.42 10.92 -15.28
C LEU A 209 19.93 12.35 -14.97
N VAL A 210 20.47 13.00 -13.96
CA VAL A 210 20.19 14.43 -13.68
C VAL A 210 20.62 15.30 -14.87
N GLY A 211 21.75 14.98 -15.50
CA GLY A 211 22.22 15.64 -16.75
C GLY A 211 21.23 15.55 -17.93
N GLN A 212 20.26 14.63 -17.89
CA GLN A 212 19.14 14.57 -18.84
C GLN A 212 18.10 15.69 -18.64
N LYS A 213 18.28 16.59 -17.66
CA LYS A 213 17.33 17.65 -17.31
C LYS A 213 15.94 17.10 -17.00
N ILE A 214 15.88 16.15 -16.07
CA ILE A 214 14.62 15.52 -15.65
C ILE A 214 13.67 16.55 -15.04
N ALA A 215 12.38 16.49 -15.42
CA ALA A 215 11.35 17.35 -14.85
C ALA A 215 10.86 16.74 -13.52
N LEU A 216 10.98 17.49 -12.44
CA LEU A 216 10.60 17.02 -11.10
C LEU A 216 9.21 17.53 -10.70
N SER A 217 8.43 16.70 -10.04
CA SER A 217 7.23 17.10 -9.34
C SER A 217 7.06 16.30 -8.04
N ARG A 218 6.55 16.95 -7.00
CA ARG A 218 6.11 16.27 -5.78
C ARG A 218 4.67 15.76 -5.88
N ASP A 219 4.00 16.04 -6.99
CA ASP A 219 2.60 15.67 -7.22
C ASP A 219 2.49 14.63 -8.35
N GLN A 220 2.05 13.41 -7.99
CA GLN A 220 1.84 12.34 -8.96
C GLN A 220 0.78 12.71 -10.02
N ARG A 221 -0.26 13.46 -9.64
CA ARG A 221 -1.34 13.85 -10.57
C ARG A 221 -0.83 14.82 -11.63
N VAL A 222 0.03 15.75 -11.23
CA VAL A 222 0.68 16.69 -12.17
C VAL A 222 1.56 15.94 -13.15
N LEU A 223 2.39 15.00 -12.69
CA LEU A 223 3.22 14.18 -13.60
C LEU A 223 2.38 13.27 -14.50
N ALA A 224 1.33 12.67 -13.96
CA ALA A 224 0.41 11.84 -14.72
C ALA A 224 -0.28 12.63 -15.84
N GLU A 225 -0.73 13.84 -15.54
CA GLU A 225 -1.32 14.76 -16.55
C GLU A 225 -0.30 15.17 -17.62
N ILE A 226 0.92 15.51 -17.22
CA ILE A 226 1.98 15.97 -18.13
C ILE A 226 2.36 14.87 -19.14
N VAL A 227 2.53 13.60 -18.66
CA VAL A 227 2.82 12.50 -19.57
C VAL A 227 1.61 12.12 -20.41
N ALA A 228 0.40 12.12 -19.84
CA ALA A 228 -0.81 11.80 -20.59
C ALA A 228 -1.08 12.80 -21.73
N LYS A 229 -0.77 14.08 -21.53
CA LYS A 229 -0.87 15.13 -22.56
C LYS A 229 0.32 15.23 -23.51
N GLY A 230 1.26 14.28 -23.46
CA GLY A 230 2.40 14.23 -24.37
C GLY A 230 3.45 15.34 -24.19
N LYS A 231 3.52 16.00 -23.03
CA LYS A 231 4.58 16.98 -22.75
C LYS A 231 5.89 16.33 -22.33
N LEU A 232 5.84 15.10 -21.82
CA LEU A 232 6.99 14.27 -21.51
C LEU A 232 6.83 12.91 -22.20
N ALA A 233 7.93 12.29 -22.63
CA ALA A 233 7.92 11.00 -23.28
C ALA A 233 7.62 9.88 -22.28
N PHE A 234 8.25 9.93 -21.10
CA PHE A 234 7.99 8.99 -20.02
C PHE A 234 8.27 9.62 -18.65
N VAL A 235 7.74 8.96 -17.63
CA VAL A 235 7.86 9.39 -16.24
C VAL A 235 8.20 8.21 -15.34
N ALA A 236 8.97 8.49 -14.28
CA ALA A 236 9.31 7.53 -13.24
C ALA A 236 8.68 7.92 -11.89
N GLY A 237 8.34 6.90 -11.09
CA GLY A 237 7.79 7.07 -9.75
C GLY A 237 6.27 7.21 -9.72
N LEU A 238 5.55 6.93 -10.80
CA LEU A 238 4.09 6.91 -10.80
C LEU A 238 3.56 5.49 -10.59
N THR A 239 2.50 5.39 -9.79
CA THR A 239 1.75 4.15 -9.57
C THR A 239 0.44 4.18 -10.37
N TYR A 240 -0.13 3.01 -10.64
CA TYR A 240 -1.33 2.85 -11.48
C TYR A 240 -2.47 3.80 -11.07
N TYR A 241 -2.77 3.93 -9.77
CA TYR A 241 -3.91 4.74 -9.31
C TYR A 241 -3.82 6.22 -9.72
N SER A 242 -2.61 6.77 -9.91
CA SER A 242 -2.44 8.15 -10.36
C SER A 242 -2.71 8.33 -11.86
N LEU A 243 -2.61 7.25 -12.63
CA LEU A 243 -2.81 7.23 -14.08
C LEU A 243 -4.16 6.66 -14.49
N ALA A 244 -4.82 5.89 -13.63
CA ALA A 244 -6.09 5.25 -13.90
C ALA A 244 -7.17 6.19 -14.49
N PRO A 245 -7.35 7.45 -14.04
CA PRO A 245 -8.31 8.38 -14.64
C PRO A 245 -7.98 8.70 -16.11
N PHE A 246 -6.70 8.85 -16.43
CA PHE A 246 -6.25 9.17 -17.80
C PHE A 246 -6.37 7.96 -18.73
N ILE A 247 -6.03 6.76 -18.22
CA ILE A 247 -6.21 5.49 -18.95
C ILE A 247 -7.69 5.25 -19.25
N LYS A 248 -8.57 5.43 -18.25
CA LYS A 248 -10.04 5.33 -18.42
C LYS A 248 -10.60 6.33 -19.42
N ALA A 249 -9.99 7.51 -19.51
CA ALA A 249 -10.35 8.55 -20.50
C ALA A 249 -9.77 8.29 -21.90
N GLY A 250 -9.08 7.16 -22.12
CA GLY A 250 -8.52 6.77 -23.41
C GLY A 250 -7.25 7.53 -23.83
N LEU A 251 -6.56 8.21 -22.88
CA LEU A 251 -5.30 8.89 -23.21
C LEU A 251 -4.17 7.86 -23.42
N PRO A 252 -3.17 8.20 -24.27
CA PRO A 252 -2.14 7.27 -24.74
C PRO A 252 -1.04 7.01 -23.71
N VAL A 253 -1.41 6.53 -22.53
CA VAL A 253 -0.49 6.24 -21.44
C VAL A 253 -0.42 4.74 -21.18
N LYS A 254 0.78 4.19 -21.19
CA LYS A 254 1.04 2.75 -20.99
C LYS A 254 2.18 2.54 -19.99
N PRO A 255 2.16 1.41 -19.23
CA PRO A 255 3.32 1.03 -18.43
C PRO A 255 4.49 0.67 -19.35
N LEU A 256 5.70 1.11 -18.98
CA LEU A 256 6.91 0.65 -19.67
C LEU A 256 7.13 -0.86 -19.43
N PRO A 257 7.61 -1.61 -20.43
CA PRO A 257 8.10 -2.96 -20.21
C PRO A 257 9.18 -3.00 -19.12
N THR A 258 9.26 -4.13 -18.43
CA THR A 258 10.29 -4.32 -17.40
C THR A 258 11.70 -4.23 -18.01
N PRO A 259 12.56 -3.31 -17.56
CA PRO A 259 13.94 -3.26 -18.00
C PRO A 259 14.69 -4.55 -17.68
N ARG A 260 15.74 -4.87 -18.45
CA ARG A 260 16.53 -6.11 -18.28
C ARG A 260 17.18 -6.24 -16.90
N GLU A 261 17.42 -5.15 -16.22
CA GLU A 261 17.95 -5.13 -14.84
C GLU A 261 16.91 -5.52 -13.80
N GLY A 262 15.65 -5.65 -14.19
CA GLY A 262 14.54 -5.95 -13.28
C GLY A 262 14.01 -4.72 -12.55
N LEU A 263 13.23 -4.99 -11.49
CA LEU A 263 12.53 -3.97 -10.71
C LEU A 263 12.68 -4.26 -9.22
N TYR A 264 12.51 -3.23 -8.40
CA TYR A 264 12.39 -3.42 -6.95
C TYR A 264 11.02 -4.01 -6.59
N ALA A 265 10.94 -4.64 -5.42
CA ALA A 265 9.69 -5.07 -4.82
C ALA A 265 9.23 -4.08 -3.75
N SER A 266 7.93 -4.03 -3.49
CA SER A 266 7.32 -3.03 -2.61
C SER A 266 6.07 -3.58 -1.93
N GLY A 267 5.80 -3.14 -0.70
CA GLY A 267 4.49 -3.23 -0.06
C GLY A 267 3.60 -2.02 -0.39
N GLY A 268 4.11 -1.06 -1.17
CA GLY A 268 3.39 0.11 -1.63
C GLY A 268 2.77 0.96 -0.53
N SER A 269 1.49 1.21 -0.68
CA SER A 269 0.66 1.92 0.30
C SER A 269 -0.19 0.97 1.16
N GLY A 270 0.14 -0.31 1.21
CA GLY A 270 -0.58 -1.33 1.95
C GLY A 270 -0.01 -1.63 3.33
N HIS A 271 0.72 -0.69 3.95
CA HIS A 271 1.19 -0.83 5.32
C HIS A 271 0.15 -0.28 6.27
N LEU A 272 -0.27 -1.13 7.21
CA LEU A 272 -1.23 -0.81 8.25
C LEU A 272 -0.50 -0.50 9.55
N THR A 273 -0.88 0.59 10.22
CA THR A 273 -0.46 0.94 11.58
C THR A 273 -1.65 1.44 12.38
N ILE A 274 -1.67 1.19 13.68
CA ILE A 274 -2.72 1.64 14.61
C ILE A 274 -2.13 2.72 15.49
N MET A 275 -2.83 3.85 15.62
CA MET A 275 -2.39 4.96 16.45
C MET A 275 -2.56 4.61 17.92
N LYS A 276 -1.68 5.17 18.77
CA LYS A 276 -1.78 5.00 20.21
C LYS A 276 -3.06 5.65 20.75
N ASN A 277 -3.78 4.93 21.62
CA ASN A 277 -5.05 5.38 22.17
C ASN A 277 -6.08 5.77 21.07
N PRO A 278 -6.42 4.87 20.15
CA PRO A 278 -7.34 5.18 19.06
C PRO A 278 -8.71 5.62 19.64
N PRO A 279 -9.31 6.71 19.14
CA PRO A 279 -10.60 7.23 19.65
C PRO A 279 -11.75 6.22 19.55
N HIS A 280 -11.71 5.35 18.54
CA HIS A 280 -12.76 4.37 18.28
C HIS A 280 -12.16 2.94 18.28
N PRO A 281 -11.77 2.40 19.46
CA PRO A 281 -10.97 1.17 19.53
C PRO A 281 -11.71 -0.07 19.00
N ASN A 282 -13.04 -0.14 19.14
CA ASN A 282 -13.81 -1.25 18.60
C ASN A 282 -14.06 -1.09 17.09
N GLY A 283 -14.36 0.11 16.61
CA GLY A 283 -14.41 0.43 15.20
C GLY A 283 -13.10 0.11 14.50
N THR A 284 -11.97 0.44 15.15
CA THR A 284 -10.60 0.09 14.68
C THR A 284 -10.42 -1.42 14.55
N LYS A 285 -10.83 -2.21 15.55
CA LYS A 285 -10.79 -3.68 15.47
C LYS A 285 -11.63 -4.20 14.31
N VAL A 286 -12.86 -3.69 14.13
CA VAL A 286 -13.72 -4.10 13.02
C VAL A 286 -13.07 -3.75 11.69
N PHE A 287 -12.56 -2.54 11.53
CA PHE A 287 -11.91 -2.08 10.30
C PHE A 287 -10.67 -2.92 9.96
N VAL A 288 -9.78 -3.16 10.93
CA VAL A 288 -8.55 -3.94 10.74
C VAL A 288 -8.87 -5.37 10.28
N ASN A 289 -9.80 -6.06 10.93
CA ASN A 289 -10.19 -7.42 10.56
C ASN A 289 -10.88 -7.47 9.19
N TRP A 290 -11.74 -6.50 8.87
CA TRP A 290 -12.36 -6.40 7.56
C TRP A 290 -11.33 -6.08 6.48
N LEU A 291 -10.45 -5.08 6.69
CA LEU A 291 -9.43 -4.68 5.71
C LEU A 291 -8.46 -5.83 5.41
N LEU A 292 -8.04 -6.57 6.45
CA LEU A 292 -7.13 -7.72 6.30
C LEU A 292 -7.86 -9.02 5.91
N GLY A 293 -9.19 -9.06 5.97
CA GLY A 293 -10.02 -10.13 5.43
C GLY A 293 -10.02 -10.14 3.90
N LYS A 294 -10.58 -11.21 3.30
CA LYS A 294 -10.66 -11.36 1.85
C LYS A 294 -11.34 -10.16 1.17
N GLU A 295 -12.56 -9.81 1.63
CA GLU A 295 -13.35 -8.71 1.07
C GLU A 295 -12.61 -7.37 1.09
N GLY A 296 -12.03 -7.02 2.23
CA GLY A 296 -11.28 -5.77 2.39
C GLY A 296 -10.04 -5.71 1.49
N GLN A 297 -9.32 -6.83 1.36
CA GLN A 297 -8.15 -6.91 0.48
C GLN A 297 -8.53 -6.88 -1.01
N GLU A 298 -9.67 -7.45 -1.41
CA GLU A 298 -10.20 -7.31 -2.77
C GLU A 298 -10.53 -5.85 -3.08
N VAL A 299 -11.26 -5.18 -2.19
CA VAL A 299 -11.63 -3.76 -2.32
C VAL A 299 -10.38 -2.88 -2.38
N PHE A 300 -9.48 -3.04 -1.43
CA PHE A 300 -8.30 -2.18 -1.32
C PHE A 300 -7.31 -2.41 -2.47
N SER A 301 -6.98 -3.67 -2.78
CA SER A 301 -6.07 -4.02 -3.88
C SER A 301 -6.57 -3.49 -5.22
N LYS A 302 -7.89 -3.61 -5.48
CA LYS A 302 -8.52 -3.10 -6.69
C LYS A 302 -8.50 -1.57 -6.75
N ALA A 303 -8.78 -0.91 -5.64
CA ALA A 303 -8.86 0.55 -5.57
C ALA A 303 -7.47 1.21 -5.72
N ILE A 304 -6.42 0.62 -5.14
CA ILE A 304 -5.07 1.17 -5.18
C ILE A 304 -4.24 0.65 -6.38
N GLY A 305 -4.65 -0.46 -7.02
CA GLY A 305 -3.89 -1.10 -8.09
C GLY A 305 -2.57 -1.70 -7.62
N GLN A 306 -2.59 -2.38 -6.48
CA GLN A 306 -1.40 -2.98 -5.86
C GLN A 306 -1.69 -4.42 -5.43
N GLY A 307 -0.66 -5.28 -5.47
CA GLY A 307 -0.81 -6.71 -5.22
C GLY A 307 -0.89 -7.05 -3.75
N THR A 308 -2.04 -7.57 -3.31
CA THR A 308 -2.20 -8.11 -1.96
C THR A 308 -1.42 -9.40 -1.77
N ARG A 309 -1.03 -9.68 -0.52
CA ARG A 309 -0.43 -10.95 -0.09
C ARG A 309 -1.46 -12.03 0.27
N ARG A 310 -2.77 -11.67 0.34
CA ARG A 310 -3.82 -12.66 0.56
C ARG A 310 -3.84 -13.69 -0.58
N LEU A 311 -3.76 -14.98 -0.25
CA LEU A 311 -3.69 -16.06 -1.24
C LEU A 311 -5.02 -16.30 -1.94
N ASP A 312 -6.14 -15.97 -1.30
CA ASP A 312 -7.51 -16.17 -1.77
C ASP A 312 -8.10 -14.97 -2.55
N VAL A 313 -7.27 -13.96 -2.87
CA VAL A 313 -7.66 -12.78 -3.65
C VAL A 313 -6.98 -12.83 -5.03
N ASP A 314 -7.75 -12.65 -6.11
CA ASP A 314 -7.21 -12.57 -7.46
C ASP A 314 -6.47 -11.27 -7.71
N THR A 315 -5.24 -11.37 -8.23
CA THR A 315 -4.35 -10.24 -8.54
C THR A 315 -3.80 -10.28 -9.97
N LYS A 316 -4.17 -11.28 -10.77
CA LYS A 316 -3.62 -11.48 -12.13
C LYS A 316 -3.95 -10.33 -13.07
N TRP A 317 -5.12 -9.68 -12.90
CA TRP A 317 -5.53 -8.52 -13.68
C TRP A 317 -4.58 -7.32 -13.56
N LEU A 318 -3.77 -7.26 -12.49
CA LEU A 318 -2.78 -6.21 -12.28
C LEU A 318 -1.62 -6.25 -13.29
N GLN A 319 -1.36 -7.41 -13.91
CA GLN A 319 -0.26 -7.59 -14.86
C GLN A 319 -0.43 -6.73 -16.11
N GLU A 320 -1.68 -6.48 -16.53
CA GLU A 320 -1.99 -5.56 -17.62
C GLU A 320 -1.46 -4.13 -17.37
N PHE A 321 -1.36 -3.77 -16.09
CA PHE A 321 -0.87 -2.45 -15.66
C PHE A 321 0.60 -2.48 -15.20
N GLY A 322 1.35 -3.51 -15.55
CA GLY A 322 2.76 -3.66 -15.19
C GLY A 322 2.99 -3.89 -13.68
N VAL A 323 2.01 -4.49 -12.98
CA VAL A 323 2.10 -4.84 -11.57
C VAL A 323 2.03 -6.36 -11.43
N LEU A 324 3.06 -6.96 -10.81
CA LEU A 324 3.13 -8.38 -10.49
C LEU A 324 3.01 -8.54 -8.97
N ALA A 325 1.90 -9.09 -8.48
CA ALA A 325 1.79 -9.44 -7.07
C ALA A 325 2.86 -10.49 -6.72
N ALA A 326 3.50 -10.35 -5.56
CA ALA A 326 4.62 -11.22 -5.18
C ALA A 326 4.22 -12.70 -5.13
N LYS A 327 3.00 -13.00 -4.68
CA LYS A 327 2.44 -14.35 -4.66
C LYS A 327 2.27 -14.99 -6.03
N ASP A 328 2.26 -14.19 -7.09
CA ASP A 328 2.04 -14.65 -8.47
C ASP A 328 3.35 -14.86 -9.25
N GLY A 329 4.51 -14.49 -8.71
CA GLY A 329 5.76 -14.63 -9.47
C GLY A 329 7.07 -14.43 -8.71
N LEU A 330 7.05 -14.17 -7.41
CA LEU A 330 8.28 -14.05 -6.61
C LEU A 330 8.40 -15.14 -5.56
N THR A 331 9.62 -15.60 -5.33
CA THR A 331 9.92 -16.31 -4.07
C THR A 331 10.06 -15.30 -2.93
N LEU A 332 9.91 -15.78 -1.68
CA LEU A 332 10.07 -14.93 -0.50
C LEU A 332 11.49 -14.36 -0.41
N GLU A 333 12.49 -15.15 -0.78
CA GLU A 333 13.89 -14.71 -0.84
C GLU A 333 14.09 -13.59 -1.86
N GLN A 334 13.51 -13.73 -3.07
CA GLN A 334 13.54 -12.68 -4.08
C GLN A 334 12.88 -11.40 -3.59
N TYR A 335 11.72 -11.51 -2.94
CA TYR A 335 11.05 -10.34 -2.36
C TYR A 335 11.94 -9.63 -1.35
N TYR A 336 12.47 -10.35 -0.36
CA TYR A 336 13.34 -9.74 0.67
C TYR A 336 14.63 -9.15 0.10
N ARG A 337 15.15 -9.71 -0.98
CA ARG A 337 16.31 -9.12 -1.67
C ARG A 337 15.95 -7.81 -2.39
N LEU A 338 14.79 -7.76 -3.04
CA LEU A 338 14.39 -6.68 -3.94
C LEU A 338 13.59 -5.55 -3.26
N GLU A 339 12.97 -5.81 -2.09
CA GLU A 339 12.23 -4.78 -1.38
C GLU A 339 13.17 -3.71 -0.81
N ASN A 340 12.65 -2.51 -0.60
CA ASN A 340 13.40 -1.39 -0.02
C ASN A 340 12.56 -0.58 0.99
N GLN A 341 11.65 -1.25 1.69
CA GLN A 341 10.66 -0.61 2.56
C GLN A 341 10.66 -1.12 4.01
N SER A 342 11.37 -2.22 4.32
CA SER A 342 11.61 -2.64 5.71
C SER A 342 12.37 -1.55 6.48
N GLU A 343 12.20 -1.50 7.79
CA GLU A 343 12.87 -0.53 8.67
C GLU A 343 14.39 -0.51 8.43
N GLU A 344 15.00 -1.70 8.35
CA GLU A 344 16.42 -1.83 8.05
C GLU A 344 16.79 -1.14 6.73
N LYS A 345 16.03 -1.40 5.65
CA LYS A 345 16.34 -0.87 4.32
C LYS A 345 15.93 0.60 4.16
N VAL A 346 14.94 1.05 4.90
CA VAL A 346 14.66 2.48 4.99
C VAL A 346 15.90 3.22 5.50
N HIS A 347 16.52 2.74 6.56
CA HIS A 347 17.72 3.38 7.11
C HIS A 347 18.96 3.16 6.22
N LYS A 348 19.19 1.95 5.73
CA LYS A 348 20.42 1.60 4.99
C LYS A 348 20.42 2.02 3.52
N LEU A 349 19.26 2.16 2.90
CA LEU A 349 19.15 2.43 1.45
C LEU A 349 18.34 3.69 1.14
N ARG A 350 17.16 3.85 1.76
CA ARG A 350 16.24 4.93 1.40
C ARG A 350 16.72 6.30 1.87
N GLN A 351 17.17 6.40 3.11
CA GLN A 351 17.71 7.66 3.64
C GLN A 351 18.98 8.10 2.89
N PRO A 352 20.01 7.25 2.68
CA PRO A 352 21.15 7.61 1.83
C PRO A 352 20.74 7.98 0.38
N GLY A 353 19.74 7.28 -0.20
CA GLY A 353 19.21 7.62 -1.52
C GLY A 353 18.58 9.02 -1.57
N ALA A 354 17.84 9.40 -0.55
CA ALA A 354 17.23 10.72 -0.43
C ALA A 354 18.29 11.81 -0.18
N GLU A 355 19.35 11.52 0.56
CA GLU A 355 20.50 12.43 0.75
C GLU A 355 21.23 12.67 -0.56
N LEU A 356 21.51 11.59 -1.31
CA LEU A 356 22.11 11.72 -2.63
C LEU A 356 21.19 12.52 -3.59
N ALA A 357 19.88 12.30 -3.52
CA ALA A 357 18.95 13.07 -4.34
C ALA A 357 19.01 14.57 -4.01
N ARG A 358 19.05 14.94 -2.73
CA ARG A 358 19.27 16.35 -2.34
C ARG A 358 20.57 16.90 -2.88
N LYS A 359 21.68 16.18 -2.71
CA LYS A 359 22.99 16.59 -3.21
C LYS A 359 23.04 16.85 -4.71
N LEU A 360 22.27 16.08 -5.50
CA LEU A 360 22.32 16.15 -6.97
C LEU A 360 21.24 17.05 -7.58
N LEU A 361 20.16 17.36 -6.86
CA LEU A 361 18.97 18.04 -7.40
C LEU A 361 18.68 19.42 -6.76
N ASP A 362 19.37 19.77 -5.65
CA ASP A 362 19.39 21.10 -5.06
C ASP A 362 20.54 21.91 -5.65
#